data_7b3734293745d6f5a9836031bbca42cc
#
_entry.id   7b3734293745d6f5a9836031bbca42cc
#
_cell.length_a   1.000
_cell.length_b   1.000
_cell.length_c   1.000
_cell.angle_alpha   90.00
_cell.angle_beta   90.00
_cell.angle_gamma   90.00
#
_symmetry.space_group_name_H-M   'P 1'
#
loop_
_entity.id
_entity.type
_entity.pdbx_description
1 polymer ?
#
loop_
_entity_poly.entity_id
_entity_poly.type
_entity_poly.pdbx_seq_one_letter_code
_entity_poly.pdbx_strand_id
1 'polypeptide(L)'
;PLEDRSRVTGSMRLIFLGTGTSFGVPQIGCGCDVCHSSDPRDRRTRAGALVQAGEVSILIDTPPELRLQLVAAGQCRVDAVLYTHAHADHINGIDDLRMFSVRQRRPLPIYGPPETLERLRMSFDYIFNDSVRPYEGTSKPCLELRPLEPNRRAFIAGLDVLPLAFQHGLLRVYGYRVGDLAYITDVKAVPPDERARLRGLRVLVLNALWWRPHPTHLSIAEAVETAQDLGAERTYLTHLTHETGHAELETQLPPGIMPAYDGLIVEVA
;
A
#
# COMPACT_ATOMS: atom_id res chain seq x y z
N PRO A 1 21.82 19.86 -5.32
CA PRO A 1 21.93 19.76 -3.88
C PRO A 1 22.02 18.28 -3.52
N LEU A 2 23.10 17.90 -2.83
CA LEU A 2 23.32 16.55 -2.33
C LEU A 2 22.23 16.29 -1.28
N GLU A 3 21.30 15.37 -1.55
CA GLU A 3 20.37 14.87 -0.55
C GLU A 3 21.19 14.28 0.61
N ASP A 4 20.89 14.73 1.81
CA ASP A 4 21.51 14.26 3.05
C ASP A 4 21.32 12.73 3.15
N ARG A 5 22.44 11.99 3.00
CA ARG A 5 22.47 10.53 3.02
C ARG A 5 22.51 9.96 4.44
N SER A 6 21.99 10.66 5.44
CA SER A 6 21.85 10.10 6.78
C SER A 6 20.83 8.96 6.73
N ARG A 7 21.29 7.72 6.90
CA ARG A 7 20.40 6.56 7.07
C ARG A 7 19.55 6.79 8.31
N VAL A 8 18.24 6.68 8.15
CA VAL A 8 17.33 6.67 9.29
C VAL A 8 17.68 5.45 10.16
N THR A 9 18.24 5.70 11.34
CA THR A 9 18.52 4.69 12.36
C THR A 9 17.38 4.72 13.36
N GLY A 10 16.44 3.78 13.26
CA GLY A 10 15.29 3.67 14.18
C GLY A 10 14.48 2.42 13.87
N SER A 11 13.66 2.01 14.83
CA SER A 11 12.70 0.92 14.59
C SER A 11 11.78 1.31 13.43
N MET A 12 11.60 0.39 12.50
CA MET A 12 10.66 0.54 11.39
C MET A 12 9.37 -0.19 11.72
N ARG A 13 8.24 0.43 11.41
CA ARG A 13 6.92 -0.20 11.55
C ARG A 13 6.07 -0.01 10.30
N LEU A 14 5.22 -0.97 10.06
CA LEU A 14 4.18 -0.94 9.05
C LEU A 14 2.83 -0.75 9.73
N ILE A 15 2.02 0.18 9.23
CA ILE A 15 0.63 0.39 9.65
C ILE A 15 -0.26 0.05 8.47
N PHE A 16 -1.14 -0.93 8.62
CA PHE A 16 -2.17 -1.23 7.64
C PHE A 16 -3.29 -0.19 7.77
N LEU A 17 -3.43 0.68 6.79
CA LEU A 17 -4.49 1.69 6.75
C LEU A 17 -5.80 1.10 6.29
N GLY A 18 -5.74 0.23 5.29
CA GLY A 18 -6.85 -0.55 4.76
C GLY A 18 -6.37 -1.90 4.24
N THR A 19 -7.22 -2.91 4.31
CA THR A 19 -6.87 -4.31 4.02
C THR A 19 -7.86 -5.01 3.10
N GLY A 20 -8.89 -4.31 2.65
CA GLY A 20 -9.93 -4.82 1.75
C GLY A 20 -9.59 -4.67 0.28
N THR A 21 -10.39 -5.34 -0.54
CA THR A 21 -10.38 -5.24 -1.99
C THR A 21 -10.99 -3.92 -2.48
N SER A 22 -11.07 -3.75 -3.80
CA SER A 22 -11.74 -2.61 -4.45
C SER A 22 -13.20 -2.40 -4.03
N PHE A 23 -13.87 -3.43 -3.53
CA PHE A 23 -15.25 -3.32 -3.00
C PHE A 23 -15.29 -2.87 -1.54
N GLY A 24 -14.23 -3.10 -0.77
CA GLY A 24 -14.23 -2.97 0.69
C GLY A 24 -15.10 -4.04 1.38
N VAL A 25 -15.06 -4.06 2.72
CA VAL A 25 -15.95 -4.89 3.54
C VAL A 25 -16.48 -4.04 4.70
N PRO A 26 -17.81 -3.95 4.89
CA PRO A 26 -18.89 -4.61 4.14
C PRO A 26 -19.01 -4.08 2.69
N GLN A 27 -19.46 -4.96 1.80
CA GLN A 27 -19.82 -4.57 0.44
C GLN A 27 -21.21 -3.92 0.41
N ILE A 28 -21.40 -2.95 -0.46
CA ILE A 28 -22.67 -2.25 -0.63
C ILE A 28 -23.78 -3.26 -0.98
N GLY A 29 -24.82 -3.31 -0.13
CA GLY A 29 -25.99 -4.18 -0.31
C GLY A 29 -25.76 -5.66 -0.03
N CYS A 30 -24.60 -6.05 0.49
CA CYS A 30 -24.34 -7.45 0.85
C CYS A 30 -24.93 -7.80 2.22
N GLY A 31 -25.65 -8.93 2.28
CA GLY A 31 -26.30 -9.46 3.49
C GLY A 31 -25.57 -10.66 4.12
N CYS A 32 -24.32 -10.97 3.77
CA CYS A 32 -23.61 -12.12 4.33
C CYS A 32 -23.13 -11.88 5.77
N ASP A 33 -22.80 -12.96 6.46
CA ASP A 33 -22.39 -12.93 7.87
C ASP A 33 -21.16 -12.05 8.11
N VAL A 34 -20.16 -12.06 7.20
CA VAL A 34 -18.96 -11.25 7.32
C VAL A 34 -19.26 -9.76 7.15
N CYS A 35 -20.14 -9.39 6.20
CA CYS A 35 -20.55 -7.98 6.03
C CYS A 35 -21.40 -7.47 7.21
N HIS A 36 -22.03 -8.37 7.98
CA HIS A 36 -22.81 -8.05 9.19
C HIS A 36 -22.08 -8.38 10.49
N SER A 37 -20.82 -8.82 10.39
CA SER A 37 -20.00 -9.18 11.55
C SER A 37 -19.86 -8.02 12.54
N SER A 38 -19.87 -8.36 13.83
CA SER A 38 -19.54 -7.44 14.91
C SER A 38 -18.02 -7.36 15.20
N ASP A 39 -17.22 -8.27 14.61
CA ASP A 39 -15.75 -8.20 14.72
C ASP A 39 -15.24 -6.98 13.92
N PRO A 40 -14.61 -5.99 14.56
CA PRO A 40 -14.10 -4.82 13.86
C PRO A 40 -13.04 -5.17 12.81
N ARG A 41 -12.37 -6.32 12.91
CA ARG A 41 -11.35 -6.78 11.95
C ARG A 41 -11.95 -7.24 10.62
N ASP A 42 -13.27 -7.50 10.59
CA ASP A 42 -14.01 -7.78 9.35
C ASP A 42 -14.41 -6.50 8.59
N ARG A 43 -14.21 -5.33 9.19
CA ARG A 43 -14.39 -4.05 8.49
C ARG A 43 -13.10 -3.66 7.81
N ARG A 44 -13.11 -3.67 6.47
CA ARG A 44 -11.93 -3.48 5.64
C ARG A 44 -12.15 -2.38 4.62
N THR A 45 -11.49 -1.26 4.79
CA THR A 45 -11.39 -0.21 3.78
C THR A 45 -10.41 -0.66 2.69
N ARG A 46 -10.40 0.05 1.53
CA ARG A 46 -9.52 -0.28 0.40
C ARG A 46 -8.05 -0.27 0.81
N ALA A 47 -7.28 -1.17 0.20
CA ALA A 47 -5.90 -1.44 0.59
C ALA A 47 -5.00 -0.19 0.53
N GLY A 48 -4.25 0.01 1.59
CA GLY A 48 -3.25 1.06 1.72
C GLY A 48 -2.43 0.87 2.99
N ALA A 49 -1.22 1.38 3.02
CA ALA A 49 -0.32 1.18 4.15
C ALA A 49 0.57 2.41 4.39
N LEU A 50 1.12 2.50 5.60
CA LEU A 50 2.09 3.50 5.98
C LEU A 50 3.33 2.82 6.55
N VAL A 51 4.49 3.11 5.98
CA VAL A 51 5.80 2.70 6.50
C VAL A 51 6.37 3.85 7.31
N GLN A 52 6.67 3.61 8.58
CA GLN A 52 7.28 4.61 9.46
C GLN A 52 8.65 4.14 9.95
N ALA A 53 9.64 5.02 9.90
CA ALA A 53 10.97 4.79 10.46
C ALA A 53 11.47 6.09 11.10
N GLY A 54 11.60 6.11 12.43
CA GLY A 54 11.82 7.36 13.17
C GLY A 54 10.73 8.39 12.86
N GLU A 55 11.13 9.58 12.44
CA GLU A 55 10.22 10.68 12.07
C GLU A 55 9.72 10.61 10.62
N VAL A 56 10.21 9.66 9.83
CA VAL A 56 9.85 9.52 8.41
C VAL A 56 8.60 8.67 8.25
N SER A 57 7.68 9.13 7.40
CA SER A 57 6.44 8.43 7.06
C SER A 57 6.28 8.36 5.55
N ILE A 58 6.28 7.13 4.99
CA ILE A 58 6.05 6.86 3.57
C ILE A 58 4.69 6.16 3.43
N LEU A 59 3.79 6.79 2.69
CA LEU A 59 2.47 6.23 2.38
C LEU A 59 2.56 5.33 1.15
N ILE A 60 1.88 4.18 1.16
CA ILE A 60 1.71 3.30 0.01
C ILE A 60 0.25 3.35 -0.40
N ASP A 61 0.01 3.86 -1.62
CA ASP A 61 -1.29 4.15 -2.22
C ASP A 61 -2.14 5.18 -1.48
N THR A 62 -3.15 5.70 -2.18
CA THR A 62 -4.11 6.67 -1.67
C THR A 62 -5.53 6.20 -1.97
N PRO A 63 -6.05 5.23 -1.21
CA PRO A 63 -7.40 4.71 -1.44
C PRO A 63 -8.49 5.75 -1.16
N PRO A 64 -9.73 5.53 -1.63
CA PRO A 64 -10.83 6.48 -1.45
C PRO A 64 -11.10 6.89 0.01
N GLU A 65 -10.83 6.01 0.97
CA GLU A 65 -10.99 6.27 2.40
C GLU A 65 -9.77 6.90 3.07
N LEU A 66 -8.76 7.33 2.31
CA LEU A 66 -7.47 7.79 2.84
C LEU A 66 -7.60 8.75 4.02
N ARG A 67 -8.47 9.76 3.92
CA ARG A 67 -8.69 10.73 5.00
C ARG A 67 -9.11 10.06 6.30
N LEU A 68 -10.07 9.14 6.22
CA LEU A 68 -10.58 8.43 7.40
C LEU A 68 -9.51 7.52 7.99
N GLN A 69 -8.78 6.81 7.15
CA GLN A 69 -7.68 5.92 7.53
C GLN A 69 -6.57 6.69 8.25
N LEU A 70 -6.12 7.82 7.71
CA LEU A 70 -5.06 8.63 8.30
C LEU A 70 -5.50 9.29 9.63
N VAL A 71 -6.76 9.73 9.72
CA VAL A 71 -7.33 10.25 10.96
C VAL A 71 -7.39 9.16 12.02
N ALA A 72 -7.86 7.97 11.68
CA ALA A 72 -7.90 6.83 12.61
C ALA A 72 -6.49 6.41 13.07
N ALA A 73 -5.49 6.47 12.20
CA ALA A 73 -4.09 6.19 12.52
C ALA A 73 -3.38 7.35 13.27
N GLY A 74 -4.07 8.46 13.54
CA GLY A 74 -3.48 9.66 14.17
C GLY A 74 -2.35 10.30 13.34
N GLN A 75 -2.35 10.06 12.02
CA GLN A 75 -1.25 10.46 11.16
C GLN A 75 -1.38 11.91 10.70
N CYS A 76 -0.35 12.71 10.97
CA CYS A 76 -0.34 14.14 10.62
C CYS A 76 0.81 14.56 9.69
N ARG A 77 1.68 13.61 9.28
CA ARG A 77 2.82 13.84 8.40
C ARG A 77 2.99 12.69 7.41
N VAL A 78 3.24 13.03 6.14
CA VAL A 78 3.66 12.10 5.09
C VAL A 78 4.81 12.77 4.35
N ASP A 79 5.94 12.08 4.20
CA ASP A 79 7.13 12.62 3.58
C ASP A 79 7.24 12.23 2.09
N ALA A 80 6.63 11.10 1.71
CA ALA A 80 6.54 10.61 0.35
C ALA A 80 5.35 9.67 0.18
N VAL A 81 4.90 9.50 -1.07
CA VAL A 81 3.89 8.50 -1.43
C VAL A 81 4.49 7.55 -2.49
N LEU A 82 4.27 6.25 -2.31
CA LEU A 82 4.59 5.21 -3.28
C LEU A 82 3.29 4.67 -3.88
N TYR A 83 3.09 4.81 -5.18
CA TYR A 83 1.95 4.22 -5.86
C TYR A 83 2.30 2.87 -6.45
N THR A 84 1.47 1.87 -6.19
CA THR A 84 1.63 0.53 -6.76
C THR A 84 1.15 0.48 -8.20
N HIS A 85 -0.04 0.97 -8.48
CA HIS A 85 -0.67 1.04 -9.80
C HIS A 85 -1.84 2.05 -9.82
N ALA A 86 -2.54 2.18 -10.96
CA ALA A 86 -3.52 3.24 -11.19
C ALA A 86 -4.99 2.80 -11.12
N HIS A 87 -5.32 1.70 -10.41
CA HIS A 87 -6.72 1.39 -10.14
C HIS A 87 -7.34 2.39 -9.15
N ALA A 88 -8.64 2.60 -9.27
CA ALA A 88 -9.39 3.61 -8.53
C ALA A 88 -9.29 3.44 -7.01
N ASP A 89 -9.28 2.22 -6.53
CA ASP A 89 -9.14 1.85 -5.12
C ASP A 89 -7.75 2.13 -4.54
N HIS A 90 -6.75 2.42 -5.39
CA HIS A 90 -5.39 2.78 -4.99
C HIS A 90 -5.06 4.27 -5.19
N ILE A 91 -5.85 5.02 -5.97
CA ILE A 91 -5.47 6.40 -6.33
C ILE A 91 -6.51 7.47 -5.99
N ASN A 92 -7.78 7.12 -5.75
CA ASN A 92 -8.85 8.13 -5.69
C ASN A 92 -8.85 9.02 -4.45
N GLY A 93 -8.04 8.71 -3.43
CA GLY A 93 -7.82 9.57 -2.26
C GLY A 93 -6.68 10.60 -2.44
N ILE A 94 -6.12 10.73 -3.63
CA ILE A 94 -4.96 11.63 -3.90
C ILE A 94 -5.21 13.08 -3.48
N ASP A 95 -6.46 13.56 -3.55
CA ASP A 95 -6.80 14.94 -3.18
C ASP A 95 -6.59 15.21 -1.68
N ASP A 96 -6.72 14.21 -0.82
CA ASP A 96 -6.48 14.33 0.62
C ASP A 96 -5.00 14.62 0.97
N LEU A 97 -4.08 14.37 0.03
CA LEU A 97 -2.67 14.74 0.16
C LEU A 97 -2.45 16.27 0.25
N ARG A 98 -3.46 17.05 -0.10
CA ARG A 98 -3.48 18.52 0.04
C ARG A 98 -3.03 18.97 1.42
N MET A 99 -3.53 18.31 2.47
CA MET A 99 -3.23 18.72 3.83
C MET A 99 -1.75 18.61 4.18
N PHE A 100 -1.04 17.61 3.65
CA PHE A 100 0.38 17.45 3.90
C PHE A 100 1.22 18.49 3.17
N SER A 101 0.95 18.76 1.88
CA SER A 101 1.66 19.78 1.12
C SER A 101 1.43 21.20 1.68
N VAL A 102 0.19 21.51 2.12
CA VAL A 102 -0.13 22.80 2.74
C VAL A 102 0.57 22.96 4.10
N ARG A 103 0.48 21.95 4.98
CA ARG A 103 1.10 22.00 6.32
C ARG A 103 2.61 22.03 6.26
N GLN A 104 3.20 21.25 5.36
CA GLN A 104 4.66 21.17 5.20
C GLN A 104 5.23 22.31 4.35
N ARG A 105 4.37 23.10 3.67
CA ARG A 105 4.74 24.23 2.79
C ARG A 105 5.76 23.84 1.73
N ARG A 106 5.65 22.64 1.20
CA ARG A 106 6.52 22.11 0.14
C ARG A 106 5.75 21.10 -0.71
N PRO A 107 6.15 20.89 -1.97
CA PRO A 107 5.62 19.80 -2.76
C PRO A 107 5.85 18.47 -2.07
N LEU A 108 4.82 17.61 -2.07
CA LEU A 108 4.93 16.23 -1.60
C LEU A 108 5.38 15.36 -2.76
N PRO A 109 6.53 14.69 -2.68
CA PRO A 109 6.98 13.81 -3.75
C PRO A 109 6.15 12.53 -3.77
N ILE A 110 5.70 12.16 -4.97
CA ILE A 110 4.97 10.92 -5.22
C ILE A 110 5.71 10.09 -6.26
N TYR A 111 5.87 8.81 -5.97
CA TYR A 111 6.70 7.88 -6.72
C TYR A 111 5.85 6.72 -7.23
N GLY A 112 6.26 6.09 -8.33
CA GLY A 112 5.59 4.89 -8.84
C GLY A 112 6.03 4.54 -10.26
N PRO A 113 5.36 3.54 -10.88
CA PRO A 113 5.56 3.24 -12.29
C PRO A 113 5.31 4.47 -13.17
N PRO A 114 6.09 4.73 -14.22
CA PRO A 114 5.89 5.88 -15.11
C PRO A 114 4.46 5.95 -15.65
N GLU A 115 3.89 4.83 -16.06
CA GLU A 115 2.52 4.71 -16.57
C GLU A 115 1.45 5.04 -15.52
N THR A 116 1.71 4.69 -14.27
CA THR A 116 0.82 5.04 -13.14
C THR A 116 0.83 6.54 -12.89
N LEU A 117 2.02 7.15 -12.85
CA LEU A 117 2.16 8.60 -12.65
C LEU A 117 1.55 9.39 -13.80
N GLU A 118 1.68 8.93 -15.04
CA GLU A 118 1.01 9.54 -16.19
C GLU A 118 -0.51 9.43 -16.08
N ARG A 119 -1.03 8.27 -15.63
CA ARG A 119 -2.47 8.11 -15.38
C ARG A 119 -2.98 9.05 -14.30
N LEU A 120 -2.23 9.22 -13.20
CA LEU A 120 -2.55 10.21 -12.16
C LEU A 120 -2.62 11.63 -12.74
N ARG A 121 -1.62 12.02 -13.54
CA ARG A 121 -1.56 13.33 -14.18
C ARG A 121 -2.78 13.58 -15.06
N MET A 122 -3.23 12.56 -15.81
CA MET A 122 -4.40 12.67 -16.68
C MET A 122 -5.71 12.68 -15.89
N SER A 123 -5.86 11.81 -14.89
CA SER A 123 -7.12 11.66 -14.14
C SER A 123 -7.36 12.80 -13.15
N PHE A 124 -6.31 13.42 -12.66
CA PHE A 124 -6.35 14.50 -11.67
C PHE A 124 -5.69 15.78 -12.23
N ASP A 125 -6.01 16.15 -13.48
CA ASP A 125 -5.41 17.29 -14.18
C ASP A 125 -5.37 18.56 -13.32
N TYR A 126 -6.44 18.86 -12.58
CA TYR A 126 -6.48 20.06 -11.73
C TYR A 126 -5.34 20.14 -10.70
N ILE A 127 -4.77 19.00 -10.28
CA ILE A 127 -3.62 18.95 -9.35
C ILE A 127 -2.34 19.37 -10.08
N PHE A 128 -2.12 18.83 -11.27
CA PHE A 128 -0.85 18.93 -12.00
C PHE A 128 -0.82 20.03 -13.05
N ASN A 129 -1.95 20.63 -13.35
CA ASN A 129 -2.07 21.70 -14.33
C ASN A 129 -1.80 23.06 -13.68
N ASP A 130 -0.70 23.70 -14.06
CA ASP A 130 -0.27 24.99 -13.51
C ASP A 130 -1.22 26.14 -13.88
N SER A 131 -2.06 25.99 -14.91
CA SER A 131 -3.08 26.97 -15.26
C SER A 131 -4.26 27.01 -14.28
N VAL A 132 -4.48 25.89 -13.56
CA VAL A 132 -5.51 25.78 -12.50
C VAL A 132 -4.96 26.37 -11.21
N ARG A 133 -5.31 27.63 -10.95
CA ARG A 133 -4.90 28.34 -9.72
C ARG A 133 -6.03 28.34 -8.70
N PRO A 134 -5.75 27.94 -7.44
CA PRO A 134 -6.72 28.05 -6.36
C PRO A 134 -7.13 29.51 -6.14
N TYR A 135 -8.40 29.75 -5.84
CA TYR A 135 -8.84 31.06 -5.36
C TYR A 135 -8.31 31.32 -3.95
N GLU A 136 -8.34 32.61 -3.53
CA GLU A 136 -8.01 33.00 -2.15
C GLU A 136 -8.84 32.20 -1.14
N GLY A 137 -8.17 31.65 -0.11
CA GLY A 137 -8.81 30.81 0.89
C GLY A 137 -9.02 29.34 0.48
N THR A 138 -8.63 28.96 -0.77
CA THR A 138 -8.70 27.57 -1.24
C THR A 138 -7.29 27.01 -1.51
N SER A 139 -7.19 25.70 -1.70
CA SER A 139 -5.92 25.04 -2.03
C SER A 139 -6.15 23.81 -2.90
N LYS A 140 -5.15 23.40 -3.65
CA LYS A 140 -5.05 22.09 -4.30
C LYS A 140 -3.83 21.36 -3.77
N PRO A 141 -3.73 20.03 -3.88
CA PRO A 141 -2.50 19.31 -3.58
C PRO A 141 -1.32 19.89 -4.38
N CYS A 142 -0.18 20.07 -3.73
CA CYS A 142 1.08 20.39 -4.39
C CYS A 142 1.95 19.15 -4.38
N LEU A 143 1.99 18.43 -5.52
CA LEU A 143 2.62 17.13 -5.67
C LEU A 143 3.71 17.17 -6.73
N GLU A 144 4.76 16.38 -6.54
CA GLU A 144 5.87 16.24 -7.48
C GLU A 144 5.97 14.79 -7.95
N LEU A 145 5.77 14.55 -9.25
CA LEU A 145 5.85 13.23 -9.88
C LEU A 145 7.30 12.79 -10.06
N ARG A 146 7.68 11.65 -9.50
CA ARG A 146 9.01 11.06 -9.56
C ARG A 146 8.94 9.60 -10.01
N PRO A 147 9.14 9.27 -11.29
CA PRO A 147 9.07 7.90 -11.77
C PRO A 147 10.20 7.05 -11.18
N LEU A 148 9.88 5.79 -10.89
CA LEU A 148 10.82 4.78 -10.44
C LEU A 148 11.09 3.76 -11.54
N GLU A 149 12.34 3.30 -11.61
CA GLU A 149 12.73 2.17 -12.44
C GLU A 149 12.67 0.88 -11.61
N PRO A 150 12.03 -0.19 -12.10
CA PRO A 150 11.97 -1.45 -11.36
C PRO A 150 13.38 -2.02 -11.15
N ASN A 151 13.57 -2.66 -10.02
CA ASN A 151 14.84 -3.30 -9.62
C ASN A 151 16.04 -2.34 -9.43
N ARG A 152 15.77 -1.02 -9.42
CA ARG A 152 16.75 0.00 -9.11
C ARG A 152 16.43 0.66 -7.77
N ARG A 153 17.34 0.54 -6.80
CA ARG A 153 17.18 1.17 -5.48
C ARG A 153 17.09 2.68 -5.59
N ALA A 154 16.20 3.26 -4.80
CA ALA A 154 16.03 4.70 -4.67
C ALA A 154 16.05 5.09 -3.17
N PHE A 155 16.73 6.20 -2.84
CA PHE A 155 16.66 6.78 -1.51
C PHE A 155 15.48 7.75 -1.47
N ILE A 156 14.45 7.39 -0.67
CA ILE A 156 13.21 8.15 -0.57
C ILE A 156 13.03 8.55 0.90
N ALA A 157 13.05 9.83 1.16
CA ALA A 157 12.97 10.40 2.52
C ALA A 157 13.99 9.75 3.50
N GLY A 158 15.17 9.34 3.01
CA GLY A 158 16.22 8.70 3.82
C GLY A 158 16.09 7.17 3.96
N LEU A 159 15.05 6.56 3.40
CA LEU A 159 14.89 5.10 3.38
C LEU A 159 15.34 4.52 2.04
N ASP A 160 15.96 3.34 2.10
CA ASP A 160 16.35 2.56 0.92
C ASP A 160 15.14 1.76 0.42
N VAL A 161 14.57 2.17 -0.71
CA VAL A 161 13.38 1.58 -1.34
C VAL A 161 13.77 0.87 -2.62
N LEU A 162 13.41 -0.39 -2.74
CA LEU A 162 13.56 -1.19 -3.95
C LEU A 162 12.19 -1.45 -4.57
N PRO A 163 11.84 -0.79 -5.68
CA PRO A 163 10.63 -1.12 -6.43
C PRO A 163 10.81 -2.44 -7.19
N LEU A 164 9.83 -3.31 -7.10
CA LEU A 164 9.77 -4.62 -7.75
C LEU A 164 8.58 -4.63 -8.71
N ALA A 165 8.74 -5.18 -9.92
CA ALA A 165 7.69 -5.17 -10.92
C ALA A 165 6.98 -6.51 -11.03
N PHE A 166 5.65 -6.46 -11.00
CA PHE A 166 4.78 -7.64 -11.12
C PHE A 166 3.71 -7.42 -12.19
N GLN A 167 2.96 -8.48 -12.50
CA GLN A 167 1.84 -8.44 -13.43
C GLN A 167 0.51 -8.55 -12.71
N HIS A 168 -0.44 -7.71 -13.09
CA HIS A 168 -1.83 -7.69 -12.69
C HIS A 168 -2.73 -7.66 -13.94
N GLY A 169 -3.03 -8.82 -14.51
CA GLY A 169 -3.62 -8.90 -15.84
C GLY A 169 -2.69 -8.29 -16.89
N LEU A 170 -3.15 -7.24 -17.57
CA LEU A 170 -2.35 -6.50 -18.55
C LEU A 170 -1.56 -5.33 -17.94
N LEU A 171 -1.81 -5.00 -16.69
CA LEU A 171 -1.15 -3.90 -16.01
C LEU A 171 0.15 -4.35 -15.33
N ARG A 172 1.14 -3.47 -15.34
CA ARG A 172 2.31 -3.60 -14.48
C ARG A 172 2.02 -2.92 -13.15
N VAL A 173 2.26 -3.64 -12.06
CA VAL A 173 2.15 -3.11 -10.70
C VAL A 173 3.50 -3.15 -10.00
N TYR A 174 3.75 -2.22 -9.10
CA TYR A 174 4.95 -2.25 -8.27
C TYR A 174 4.61 -2.72 -6.86
N GLY A 175 5.45 -3.65 -6.35
CA GLY A 175 5.63 -3.85 -4.92
C GLY A 175 6.87 -3.10 -4.46
N TYR A 176 7.00 -2.91 -3.16
CA TYR A 176 8.10 -2.14 -2.59
C TYR A 176 8.77 -2.93 -1.47
N ARG A 177 10.10 -3.10 -1.59
CA ARG A 177 10.93 -3.56 -0.48
C ARG A 177 11.59 -2.36 0.19
N VAL A 178 11.41 -2.23 1.51
CA VAL A 178 12.03 -1.19 2.34
C VAL A 178 12.78 -1.92 3.47
N GLY A 179 14.09 -2.03 3.35
CA GLY A 179 14.88 -2.85 4.28
C GLY A 179 14.42 -4.31 4.29
N ASP A 180 13.96 -4.77 5.47
CA ASP A 180 13.48 -6.14 5.70
C ASP A 180 11.94 -6.28 5.60
N LEU A 181 11.26 -5.25 5.14
CA LEU A 181 9.84 -5.23 4.81
C LEU A 181 9.65 -5.31 3.30
N ALA A 182 8.69 -6.10 2.82
CA ALA A 182 8.14 -5.98 1.47
C ALA A 182 6.61 -5.88 1.52
N TYR A 183 6.07 -4.92 0.76
CA TYR A 183 4.63 -4.74 0.55
C TYR A 183 4.31 -5.01 -0.91
N ILE A 184 3.49 -6.04 -1.16
CA ILE A 184 3.12 -6.52 -2.50
C ILE A 184 1.62 -6.74 -2.52
N THR A 185 0.91 -5.96 -3.32
CA THR A 185 -0.54 -6.08 -3.52
C THR A 185 -0.86 -6.23 -5.01
N ASP A 186 -2.03 -6.79 -5.31
CA ASP A 186 -2.58 -6.90 -6.66
C ASP A 186 -1.69 -7.67 -7.64
N VAL A 187 -1.12 -8.77 -7.18
CA VAL A 187 -0.31 -9.65 -8.02
C VAL A 187 -0.93 -11.03 -8.15
N LYS A 188 -0.73 -11.65 -9.33
CA LYS A 188 -1.12 -13.05 -9.57
C LYS A 188 -0.01 -14.02 -9.26
N ALA A 189 1.23 -13.59 -9.36
CA ALA A 189 2.39 -14.44 -9.11
C ALA A 189 3.60 -13.58 -8.76
N VAL A 190 4.55 -14.18 -8.05
CA VAL A 190 5.88 -13.63 -7.82
C VAL A 190 6.87 -14.34 -8.76
N PRO A 191 7.40 -13.66 -9.79
CA PRO A 191 8.35 -14.25 -10.72
C PRO A 191 9.65 -14.71 -10.03
N PRO A 192 10.36 -15.73 -10.59
CA PRO A 192 11.60 -16.23 -10.00
C PRO A 192 12.65 -15.16 -9.72
N ASP A 193 12.84 -14.23 -10.64
CA ASP A 193 13.82 -13.14 -10.49
C ASP A 193 13.46 -12.21 -9.32
N GLU A 194 12.19 -11.95 -9.10
CA GLU A 194 11.72 -11.13 -7.98
C GLU A 194 11.76 -11.90 -6.65
N ARG A 195 11.56 -13.24 -6.67
CA ARG A 195 11.71 -14.08 -5.48
C ARG A 195 13.11 -13.96 -4.87
N ALA A 196 14.16 -13.93 -5.69
CA ALA A 196 15.53 -13.76 -5.21
C ALA A 196 15.72 -12.44 -4.44
N ARG A 197 15.04 -11.36 -4.87
CA ARG A 197 15.09 -10.04 -4.22
C ARG A 197 14.24 -9.95 -2.95
N LEU A 198 13.37 -10.93 -2.72
CA LEU A 198 12.45 -11.02 -1.57
C LEU A 198 12.94 -11.99 -0.49
N ARG A 199 14.15 -12.54 -0.60
CA ARG A 199 14.75 -13.38 0.46
C ARG A 199 15.23 -12.54 1.65
N GLY A 200 15.20 -13.14 2.85
CA GLY A 200 15.67 -12.52 4.07
C GLY A 200 14.78 -11.41 4.61
N LEU A 201 13.49 -11.44 4.31
CA LEU A 201 12.51 -10.51 4.86
C LEU A 201 12.12 -10.91 6.28
N ARG A 202 11.94 -9.92 7.14
CA ARG A 202 11.28 -10.09 8.44
C ARG A 202 9.78 -9.98 8.32
N VAL A 203 9.30 -9.09 7.45
CA VAL A 203 7.87 -8.88 7.21
C VAL A 203 7.59 -8.89 5.72
N LEU A 204 6.65 -9.72 5.30
CA LEU A 204 6.11 -9.77 3.95
C LEU A 204 4.61 -9.46 3.99
N VAL A 205 4.15 -8.59 3.09
CA VAL A 205 2.73 -8.37 2.84
C VAL A 205 2.40 -8.87 1.43
N LEU A 206 1.38 -9.72 1.33
CA LEU A 206 0.88 -10.26 0.05
C LEU A 206 -0.64 -10.05 -0.06
N ASN A 207 -1.13 -9.77 -1.27
CA ASN A 207 -2.56 -9.88 -1.52
C ASN A 207 -3.01 -11.34 -1.43
N ALA A 208 -4.23 -11.55 -0.93
CA ALA A 208 -4.87 -12.85 -0.88
C ALA A 208 -6.38 -12.67 -1.00
N LEU A 209 -6.92 -12.87 -2.21
CA LEU A 209 -8.28 -12.41 -2.50
C LEU A 209 -9.34 -13.24 -1.78
N TRP A 210 -9.35 -14.56 -2.06
CA TRP A 210 -10.25 -15.61 -1.54
C TRP A 210 -9.62 -16.99 -1.74
N TRP A 211 -10.30 -18.07 -1.35
CA TRP A 211 -9.75 -19.43 -1.45
C TRP A 211 -9.70 -19.97 -2.89
N ARG A 212 -10.65 -19.63 -3.75
CA ARG A 212 -10.66 -20.11 -5.15
C ARG A 212 -9.65 -19.34 -6.01
N PRO A 213 -9.18 -19.94 -7.15
CA PRO A 213 -8.28 -19.25 -8.06
C PRO A 213 -8.90 -17.98 -8.65
N HIS A 214 -8.07 -16.96 -8.91
CA HIS A 214 -8.44 -15.72 -9.58
C HIS A 214 -7.44 -15.42 -10.71
N PRO A 215 -7.86 -14.85 -11.86
CA PRO A 215 -6.96 -14.63 -13.00
C PRO A 215 -5.86 -13.57 -12.75
N THR A 216 -6.08 -12.62 -11.86
CA THR A 216 -5.18 -11.47 -11.67
C THR A 216 -4.66 -11.30 -10.26
N HIS A 217 -5.19 -12.03 -9.27
CA HIS A 217 -4.75 -11.98 -7.88
C HIS A 217 -4.35 -13.36 -7.38
N LEU A 218 -3.48 -13.42 -6.38
CA LEU A 218 -3.26 -14.63 -5.60
C LEU A 218 -4.55 -14.99 -4.85
N SER A 219 -4.92 -16.26 -4.89
CA SER A 219 -5.83 -16.83 -3.90
C SER A 219 -5.13 -16.96 -2.56
N ILE A 220 -5.88 -17.20 -1.49
CA ILE A 220 -5.32 -17.45 -0.16
C ILE A 220 -4.35 -18.63 -0.20
N ALA A 221 -4.71 -19.72 -0.88
CA ALA A 221 -3.84 -20.88 -1.01
C ALA A 221 -2.53 -20.55 -1.74
N GLU A 222 -2.61 -19.85 -2.87
CA GLU A 222 -1.43 -19.41 -3.65
C GLU A 222 -0.55 -18.40 -2.86
N ALA A 223 -1.17 -17.55 -2.05
CA ALA A 223 -0.45 -16.60 -1.21
C ALA A 223 0.30 -17.32 -0.07
N VAL A 224 -0.32 -18.34 0.54
CA VAL A 224 0.31 -19.20 1.56
C VAL A 224 1.51 -19.93 0.97
N GLU A 225 1.36 -20.59 -0.18
CA GLU A 225 2.45 -21.28 -0.87
C GLU A 225 3.61 -20.30 -1.20
N THR A 226 3.27 -19.13 -1.73
CA THR A 226 4.27 -18.08 -2.05
C THR A 226 4.99 -17.60 -0.80
N ALA A 227 4.27 -17.36 0.31
CA ALA A 227 4.85 -16.93 1.57
C ALA A 227 5.81 -17.98 2.15
N GLN A 228 5.42 -19.25 2.13
CA GLN A 228 6.26 -20.36 2.59
C GLN A 228 7.53 -20.50 1.74
N ASP A 229 7.43 -20.37 0.42
CA ASP A 229 8.61 -20.40 -0.46
C ASP A 229 9.54 -19.20 -0.21
N LEU A 230 9.02 -18.01 -0.02
CA LEU A 230 9.82 -16.80 0.25
C LEU A 230 10.50 -16.84 1.63
N GLY A 231 9.85 -17.47 2.62
CA GLY A 231 10.44 -17.73 3.94
C GLY A 231 10.65 -16.46 4.77
N ALA A 232 9.75 -15.48 4.70
CA ALA A 232 9.75 -14.33 5.61
C ALA A 232 9.44 -14.78 7.06
N GLU A 233 9.97 -14.08 8.06
CA GLU A 233 9.67 -14.42 9.47
C GLU A 233 8.18 -14.31 9.79
N ARG A 234 7.51 -13.30 9.21
CA ARG A 234 6.06 -13.07 9.33
C ARG A 234 5.49 -12.62 8.00
N THR A 235 4.35 -13.19 7.61
CA THR A 235 3.61 -12.76 6.42
C THR A 235 2.22 -12.29 6.81
N TYR A 236 1.79 -11.17 6.24
CA TYR A 236 0.45 -10.61 6.44
C TYR A 236 -0.30 -10.60 5.11
N LEU A 237 -1.50 -11.20 5.11
CA LEU A 237 -2.37 -11.24 3.95
C LEU A 237 -3.26 -10.01 3.94
N THR A 238 -3.28 -9.31 2.81
CA THR A 238 -4.10 -8.11 2.57
C THR A 238 -4.96 -8.24 1.32
N HIS A 239 -5.74 -7.23 0.98
CA HIS A 239 -6.65 -7.23 -0.17
C HIS A 239 -7.70 -8.35 -0.05
N LEU A 240 -8.21 -8.56 1.17
CA LEU A 240 -9.13 -9.63 1.54
C LEU A 240 -10.57 -9.24 1.21
N THR A 241 -11.37 -10.28 0.84
CA THR A 241 -12.81 -10.13 0.57
C THR A 241 -13.66 -10.43 1.81
N HIS A 242 -14.98 -10.41 1.63
CA HIS A 242 -15.98 -10.76 2.62
C HIS A 242 -16.35 -12.28 2.64
N GLU A 243 -15.58 -13.13 1.94
CA GLU A 243 -15.92 -14.56 1.83
C GLU A 243 -15.52 -15.38 3.07
N THR A 244 -14.49 -14.89 3.80
CA THR A 244 -14.03 -15.55 5.03
C THR A 244 -13.84 -14.48 6.10
N GLY A 245 -14.43 -14.67 7.27
CA GLY A 245 -14.25 -13.77 8.42
C GLY A 245 -12.83 -13.80 8.96
N HIS A 246 -12.39 -12.71 9.61
CA HIS A 246 -11.04 -12.59 10.11
C HIS A 246 -10.65 -13.71 11.07
N ALA A 247 -11.47 -13.95 12.08
CA ALA A 247 -11.22 -14.98 13.09
C ALA A 247 -11.20 -16.41 12.50
N GLU A 248 -12.06 -16.69 11.53
CA GLU A 248 -12.06 -17.96 10.80
C GLU A 248 -10.77 -18.11 9.99
N LEU A 249 -10.40 -17.10 9.21
CA LEU A 249 -9.18 -17.12 8.39
C LEU A 249 -7.93 -17.29 9.25
N GLU A 250 -7.87 -16.62 10.41
CA GLU A 250 -6.74 -16.74 11.35
C GLU A 250 -6.52 -18.18 11.81
N THR A 251 -7.59 -18.97 11.98
CA THR A 251 -7.49 -20.39 12.37
C THR A 251 -7.09 -21.32 11.22
N GLN A 252 -7.34 -20.92 9.97
CA GLN A 252 -7.06 -21.73 8.78
C GLN A 252 -5.65 -21.54 8.24
N LEU A 253 -4.98 -20.43 8.61
CA LEU A 253 -3.64 -20.11 8.11
C LEU A 253 -2.54 -20.83 8.91
N PRO A 254 -1.44 -21.24 8.25
CA PRO A 254 -0.31 -21.86 8.94
C PRO A 254 0.44 -20.85 9.82
N PRO A 255 1.21 -21.33 10.82
CA PRO A 255 2.03 -20.46 11.67
C PRO A 255 2.92 -19.51 10.88
N GLY A 256 3.00 -18.25 11.32
CA GLY A 256 3.80 -17.21 10.67
C GLY A 256 3.08 -16.46 9.54
N ILE A 257 1.87 -16.90 9.15
CA ILE A 257 1.02 -16.23 8.16
C ILE A 257 -0.28 -15.80 8.84
N MET A 258 -0.63 -14.52 8.73
CA MET A 258 -1.76 -13.90 9.45
C MET A 258 -2.58 -13.03 8.52
N PRO A 259 -3.90 -12.94 8.69
CA PRO A 259 -4.68 -11.94 7.99
C PRO A 259 -4.40 -10.55 8.59
N ALA A 260 -4.16 -9.55 7.74
CA ALA A 260 -4.10 -8.17 8.19
C ALA A 260 -5.52 -7.64 8.46
N TYR A 261 -5.62 -6.56 9.21
CA TYR A 261 -6.85 -5.79 9.44
C TYR A 261 -6.53 -4.29 9.52
N ASP A 262 -7.54 -3.45 9.29
CA ASP A 262 -7.39 -2.00 9.30
C ASP A 262 -6.94 -1.51 10.68
N GLY A 263 -5.86 -0.74 10.72
CA GLY A 263 -5.24 -0.26 11.95
C GLY A 263 -4.19 -1.18 12.58
N LEU A 264 -3.92 -2.37 12.01
CA LEU A 264 -2.85 -3.25 12.50
C LEU A 264 -1.48 -2.57 12.37
N ILE A 265 -0.73 -2.56 13.46
CA ILE A 265 0.65 -2.05 13.50
C ILE A 265 1.61 -3.22 13.67
N VAL A 266 2.62 -3.30 12.81
CA VAL A 266 3.61 -4.36 12.80
C VAL A 266 5.01 -3.75 12.92
N GLU A 267 5.73 -4.09 13.98
CA GLU A 267 7.14 -3.75 14.11
C GLU A 267 7.97 -4.63 13.16
N VAL A 268 8.86 -4.01 12.39
CA VAL A 268 9.71 -4.70 11.40
C VAL A 268 11.09 -5.00 11.97
N ALA A 269 11.54 -4.21 12.95
CA ALA A 269 12.86 -4.36 13.57
C ALA A 269 12.83 -5.30 14.78
#